data_12a502cf437da0f617b211e732246f28
#
_entry.id   12a502cf437da0f617b211e732246f28
#
_cell.length_a   1.000
_cell.length_b   1.000
_cell.length_c   1.000
_cell.angle_alpha   90.00
_cell.angle_beta   90.00
_cell.angle_gamma   90.00
#
_symmetry.space_group_name_H-M   'P 1'
#
loop_
_entity.id
_entity.type
_entity.pdbx_description
1 polymer ?
#
loop_
_entity_poly.entity_id
_entity_poly.type
_entity_poly.pdbx_seq_one_letter_code
_entity_poly.pdbx_strand_id
1 'polypeptide(L)'
;MQKEEIVKRYFQAWLAQDIEPLGSIFSDDVVYSECYGPEYRGLSQILKWFADWNKSGRVLKWDIKNFIHQGMFTVVEWYFECDYHHEIGGFDGVSIIEFNDDMKIANLKEFQSKAEHYFPYR
;
A
#
# COMPACT_ATOMS: atom_id res chain seq x y z
N MET A 1 3.30 -10.07 15.19
CA MET A 1 2.14 -10.69 14.56
C MET A 1 2.40 -10.84 13.07
N GLN A 2 1.98 -11.98 12.50
CA GLN A 2 2.29 -12.31 11.10
C GLN A 2 1.71 -11.32 10.08
N LYS A 3 0.46 -10.89 10.27
CA LYS A 3 -0.18 -9.92 9.35
C LYS A 3 0.60 -8.61 9.30
N GLU A 4 1.05 -8.12 10.43
CA GLU A 4 1.82 -6.87 10.49
C GLU A 4 3.17 -7.01 9.78
N GLU A 5 3.82 -8.15 9.92
CA GLU A 5 5.10 -8.41 9.24
C GLU A 5 4.92 -8.43 7.72
N ILE A 6 3.81 -9.00 7.24
CA ILE A 6 3.51 -9.03 5.80
C ILE A 6 3.32 -7.62 5.26
N VAL A 7 2.57 -6.78 5.97
CA VAL A 7 2.36 -5.37 5.57
C VAL A 7 3.68 -4.61 5.56
N LYS A 8 4.52 -4.80 6.57
CA LYS A 8 5.84 -4.16 6.64
C LYS A 8 6.72 -4.57 5.48
N ARG A 9 6.72 -5.88 5.14
CA ARG A 9 7.48 -6.38 3.99
C ARG A 9 6.99 -5.77 2.68
N TYR A 10 5.68 -5.58 2.55
CA TYR A 10 5.10 -4.96 1.36
C TYR A 10 5.57 -3.51 1.22
N PHE A 11 5.44 -2.72 2.29
CA PHE A 11 5.87 -1.32 2.26
C PHE A 11 7.37 -1.20 2.01
N GLN A 12 8.15 -2.10 2.61
CA GLN A 12 9.60 -2.12 2.40
C GLN A 12 9.98 -2.44 0.95
N ALA A 13 9.20 -3.30 0.28
CA ALA A 13 9.43 -3.60 -1.13
C ALA A 13 9.35 -2.34 -2.00
N TRP A 14 8.37 -1.47 -1.73
CA TRP A 14 8.26 -0.19 -2.43
C TRP A 14 9.42 0.75 -2.11
N LEU A 15 9.79 0.86 -0.84
CA LEU A 15 10.91 1.71 -0.42
C LEU A 15 12.23 1.26 -1.04
N ALA A 16 12.44 -0.05 -1.16
CA ALA A 16 13.64 -0.63 -1.72
C ALA A 16 13.61 -0.80 -3.23
N GLN A 17 12.48 -0.54 -3.88
CA GLN A 17 12.24 -0.81 -5.31
C GLN A 17 12.52 -2.27 -5.67
N ASP A 18 12.16 -3.18 -4.79
CA ASP A 18 12.42 -4.62 -4.92
C ASP A 18 11.12 -5.37 -5.17
N ILE A 19 10.97 -5.90 -6.38
CA ILE A 19 9.76 -6.60 -6.82
C ILE A 19 9.67 -8.04 -6.25
N GLU A 20 10.80 -8.63 -5.86
CA GLU A 20 10.88 -10.05 -5.50
C GLU A 20 9.91 -10.49 -4.40
N PRO A 21 9.69 -9.72 -3.29
CA PRO A 21 8.78 -10.17 -2.25
C PRO A 21 7.31 -10.25 -2.65
N LEU A 22 6.89 -9.53 -3.69
CA LEU A 22 5.47 -9.38 -4.02
C LEU A 22 4.78 -10.71 -4.33
N GLY A 23 5.47 -11.63 -4.96
CA GLY A 23 4.91 -12.95 -5.31
C GLY A 23 4.53 -13.79 -4.11
N SER A 24 5.18 -13.58 -2.96
CA SER A 24 4.85 -14.28 -1.72
C SER A 24 3.87 -13.51 -0.84
N ILE A 25 3.67 -12.23 -1.10
CA ILE A 25 2.80 -11.35 -0.32
C ILE A 25 1.35 -11.42 -0.80
N PHE A 26 1.15 -11.39 -2.11
CA PHE A 26 -0.19 -11.33 -2.70
C PHE A 26 -0.64 -12.68 -3.23
N SER A 27 -1.95 -12.94 -3.16
CA SER A 27 -2.54 -14.12 -3.80
C SER A 27 -2.56 -13.92 -5.32
N ASP A 28 -2.65 -15.03 -6.07
CA ASP A 28 -2.67 -14.96 -7.53
C ASP A 28 -3.89 -14.18 -8.06
N ASP A 29 -5.00 -14.22 -7.32
CA ASP A 29 -6.27 -13.59 -7.68
C ASP A 29 -6.55 -12.30 -6.92
N VAL A 30 -5.52 -11.66 -6.37
CA VAL A 30 -5.65 -10.44 -5.58
C VAL A 30 -6.38 -9.33 -6.35
N VAL A 31 -7.17 -8.54 -5.61
CA VAL A 31 -7.73 -7.29 -6.12
C VAL A 31 -7.19 -6.14 -5.28
N TYR A 32 -6.54 -5.19 -5.93
CA TYR A 32 -5.89 -4.05 -5.29
C TYR A 32 -6.47 -2.75 -5.84
N SER A 33 -7.14 -1.99 -4.98
CA SER A 33 -7.75 -0.71 -5.37
C SER A 33 -6.91 0.44 -4.83
N GLU A 34 -6.24 1.14 -5.75
CA GLU A 34 -5.41 2.28 -5.42
C GLU A 34 -6.26 3.50 -5.03
N CYS A 35 -5.75 4.35 -4.13
CA CYS A 35 -6.48 5.54 -3.71
C CYS A 35 -6.65 6.59 -4.82
N TYR A 36 -5.91 6.44 -5.93
CA TYR A 36 -6.02 7.32 -7.09
C TYR A 36 -7.11 6.90 -8.08
N GLY A 37 -7.72 5.74 -7.87
CA GLY A 37 -8.78 5.20 -8.72
C GLY A 37 -8.47 3.91 -9.46
N PRO A 38 -7.25 3.67 -9.94
CA PRO A 38 -6.95 2.41 -10.64
C PRO A 38 -7.15 1.18 -9.75
N GLU A 39 -7.61 0.10 -10.36
CA GLU A 39 -7.78 -1.18 -9.68
C GLU A 39 -7.03 -2.25 -10.47
N TYR A 40 -6.20 -3.00 -9.78
CA TYR A 40 -5.38 -4.05 -10.37
C TYR A 40 -5.93 -5.40 -9.95
N ARG A 41 -6.11 -6.29 -10.91
CA ARG A 41 -6.68 -7.63 -10.68
C ARG A 41 -5.68 -8.69 -11.06
N GLY A 42 -5.32 -9.50 -10.07
CA GLY A 42 -4.34 -10.56 -10.20
C GLY A 42 -2.92 -10.12 -9.94
N LEU A 43 -2.10 -11.06 -9.49
CA LEU A 43 -0.70 -10.80 -9.16
C LEU A 43 0.08 -10.25 -10.36
N SER A 44 -0.19 -10.76 -11.57
CA SER A 44 0.53 -10.29 -12.75
C SER A 44 0.33 -8.81 -13.01
N GLN A 45 -0.86 -8.27 -12.73
CA GLN A 45 -1.13 -6.84 -12.89
C GLN A 45 -0.40 -6.02 -11.81
N ILE A 46 -0.32 -6.53 -10.60
CA ILE A 46 0.45 -5.89 -9.51
C ILE A 46 1.92 -5.79 -9.89
N LEU A 47 2.49 -6.87 -10.41
CA LEU A 47 3.89 -6.89 -10.81
C LEU A 47 4.17 -5.90 -11.95
N LYS A 48 3.26 -5.83 -12.93
CA LYS A 48 3.39 -4.88 -14.03
C LYS A 48 3.29 -3.45 -13.53
N TRP A 49 2.31 -3.14 -12.70
CA TRP A 49 2.14 -1.82 -12.11
C TRP A 49 3.37 -1.40 -11.31
N PHE A 50 3.89 -2.29 -10.47
CA PHE A 50 5.08 -2.03 -9.68
C PHE A 50 6.28 -1.66 -10.58
N ALA A 51 6.51 -2.45 -11.61
CA ALA A 51 7.61 -2.20 -12.53
C ALA A 51 7.43 -0.87 -13.29
N ASP A 52 6.21 -0.61 -13.79
CA ASP A 52 5.92 0.61 -14.55
C ASP A 52 6.02 1.86 -13.68
N TRP A 53 5.45 1.81 -12.48
CA TRP A 53 5.44 2.97 -11.58
C TRP A 53 6.87 3.38 -11.17
N ASN A 54 7.72 2.39 -10.88
CA ASN A 54 9.08 2.66 -10.44
C ASN A 54 9.99 3.18 -11.56
N LYS A 55 9.54 3.16 -12.81
CA LYS A 55 10.25 3.82 -13.92
C LYS A 55 10.13 5.34 -13.85
N SER A 56 9.03 5.85 -13.30
CA SER A 56 8.72 7.28 -13.29
C SER A 56 8.70 7.88 -11.89
N GLY A 57 8.75 7.06 -10.86
CA GLY A 57 8.62 7.49 -9.48
C GLY A 57 9.47 6.70 -8.52
N ARG A 58 9.51 7.19 -7.30
CA ARG A 58 10.19 6.55 -6.19
C ARG A 58 9.43 6.83 -4.90
N VAL A 59 9.16 5.81 -4.12
CA VAL A 59 8.58 5.96 -2.78
C VAL A 59 9.69 6.42 -1.84
N LEU A 60 9.50 7.57 -1.19
CA LEU A 60 10.47 8.15 -0.27
C LEU A 60 10.21 7.72 1.16
N LYS A 61 8.92 7.66 1.55
CA LYS A 61 8.49 7.24 2.88
C LYS A 61 7.18 6.49 2.77
N TRP A 62 7.01 5.49 3.60
CA TRP A 62 5.71 4.85 3.82
C TRP A 62 5.68 4.42 5.28
N ASP A 63 5.34 5.36 6.15
CA ASP A 63 5.45 5.19 7.58
C ASP A 63 4.14 4.65 8.16
N ILE A 64 4.22 3.56 8.88
CA ILE A 64 3.06 2.94 9.53
C ILE A 64 2.82 3.66 10.85
N LYS A 65 1.58 4.12 11.06
CA LYS A 65 1.19 4.79 12.30
C LYS A 65 0.45 3.87 13.24
N ASN A 66 -0.43 2.98 12.72
CA ASN A 66 -1.26 2.15 13.55
C ASN A 66 -1.81 0.97 12.76
N PHE A 67 -2.09 -0.13 13.47
CA PHE A 67 -2.78 -1.30 12.93
C PHE A 67 -4.05 -1.55 13.71
N ILE A 68 -5.11 -1.97 13.01
CA ILE A 68 -6.35 -2.45 13.61
C ILE A 68 -6.68 -3.77 12.95
N HIS A 69 -6.91 -4.80 13.75
CA HIS A 69 -7.17 -6.16 13.24
C HIS A 69 -8.57 -6.63 13.63
N GLN A 70 -9.23 -7.30 12.68
CA GLN A 70 -10.49 -8.00 12.93
C GLN A 70 -10.58 -9.21 12.01
N GLY A 71 -10.52 -10.42 12.59
CA GLY A 71 -10.54 -11.65 11.80
C GLY A 71 -9.41 -11.70 10.79
N MET A 72 -9.76 -11.90 9.52
CA MET A 72 -8.78 -11.93 8.42
C MET A 72 -8.50 -10.53 7.85
N PHE A 73 -9.06 -9.48 8.44
CA PHE A 73 -8.87 -8.12 7.99
C PHE A 73 -7.86 -7.38 8.85
N THR A 74 -7.11 -6.50 8.22
CA THR A 74 -6.21 -5.57 8.88
C THR A 74 -6.40 -4.19 8.25
N VAL A 75 -6.56 -3.18 9.10
CA VAL A 75 -6.50 -1.78 8.67
C VAL A 75 -5.14 -1.25 9.11
N VAL A 76 -4.44 -0.60 8.20
CA VAL A 76 -3.17 0.04 8.51
C VAL A 76 -3.27 1.52 8.16
N GLU A 77 -3.01 2.35 9.17
CA GLU A 77 -2.94 3.81 9.02
C GLU A 77 -1.49 4.20 8.74
N TRP A 78 -1.27 5.06 7.74
CA TRP A 78 0.09 5.38 7.30
C TRP A 78 0.22 6.79 6.76
N TYR A 79 1.48 7.25 6.66
CA TYR A 79 1.87 8.41 5.88
C TYR A 79 2.71 7.94 4.69
N PHE A 80 2.40 8.46 3.50
CA PHE A 80 3.07 8.11 2.25
C PHE A 80 3.65 9.36 1.61
N GLU A 81 4.88 9.25 1.11
CA GLU A 81 5.55 10.33 0.39
C GLU A 81 6.30 9.74 -0.79
N CYS A 82 6.17 10.37 -1.94
CA CYS A 82 6.88 9.91 -3.14
C CYS A 82 7.41 11.07 -3.96
N ASP A 83 8.35 10.74 -4.84
CA ASP A 83 8.79 11.60 -5.93
C ASP A 83 8.27 10.95 -7.21
N TYR A 84 7.36 11.60 -7.91
CA TYR A 84 6.76 11.06 -9.13
C TYR A 84 6.82 12.13 -10.22
N HIS A 85 7.47 11.81 -11.35
CA HIS A 85 7.73 12.77 -12.44
C HIS A 85 8.42 14.04 -11.92
N HIS A 86 9.37 13.89 -10.98
CA HIS A 86 10.13 14.98 -10.37
C HIS A 86 9.30 15.89 -9.46
N GLU A 87 8.11 15.47 -9.07
CA GLU A 87 7.30 16.17 -8.08
C GLU A 87 7.24 15.37 -6.79
N ILE A 88 7.59 16.04 -5.69
CA ILE A 88 7.54 15.43 -4.35
C ILE A 88 6.22 15.80 -3.70
N GLY A 89 5.50 14.78 -3.22
CA GLY A 89 4.25 14.99 -2.51
C GLY A 89 3.98 13.85 -1.56
N GLY A 90 3.10 14.09 -0.59
CA GLY A 90 2.73 13.09 0.38
C GLY A 90 1.34 13.32 0.95
N PHE A 91 0.83 12.30 1.62
CA PHE A 91 -0.49 12.36 2.24
C PHE A 91 -0.66 11.25 3.27
N ASP A 92 -1.61 11.46 4.17
CA ASP A 92 -2.05 10.45 5.12
C ASP A 92 -3.10 9.56 4.48
N GLY A 93 -3.11 8.29 4.87
CA GLY A 93 -4.11 7.37 4.36
C GLY A 93 -4.24 6.12 5.19
N VAL A 94 -5.10 5.23 4.71
CA VAL A 94 -5.31 3.91 5.30
C VAL A 94 -5.44 2.88 4.18
N SER A 95 -5.02 1.66 4.49
CA SER A 95 -5.32 0.48 3.67
C SER A 95 -6.21 -0.46 4.45
N ILE A 96 -7.25 -0.99 3.79
CA ILE A 96 -8.07 -2.06 4.33
C ILE A 96 -7.66 -3.34 3.60
N ILE A 97 -7.12 -4.30 4.35
CA ILE A 97 -6.47 -5.49 3.80
C ILE A 97 -7.20 -6.74 4.25
N GLU A 98 -7.53 -7.61 3.31
CA GLU A 98 -8.09 -8.92 3.60
C GLU A 98 -7.06 -9.99 3.23
N PHE A 99 -6.77 -10.87 4.19
CA PHE A 99 -5.87 -12.02 3.98
C PHE A 99 -6.69 -13.27 3.70
N ASN A 100 -6.13 -14.18 2.90
CA ASN A 100 -6.74 -15.48 2.66
C ASN A 100 -6.19 -16.53 3.64
N ASP A 101 -6.63 -17.81 3.48
CA ASP A 101 -6.22 -18.91 4.37
C ASP A 101 -4.73 -19.21 4.28
N ASP A 102 -4.08 -18.87 3.18
CA ASP A 102 -2.62 -19.03 3.01
C ASP A 102 -1.84 -17.83 3.56
N MET A 103 -2.51 -16.92 4.23
CA MET A 103 -1.94 -15.71 4.80
C MET A 103 -1.30 -14.81 3.73
N LYS A 104 -1.92 -14.78 2.55
CA LYS A 104 -1.58 -13.86 1.48
C LYS A 104 -2.64 -12.78 1.38
N ILE A 105 -2.26 -11.61 0.91
CA ILE A 105 -3.20 -10.51 0.71
C ILE A 105 -4.07 -10.85 -0.50
N ALA A 106 -5.38 -10.99 -0.27
CA ALA A 106 -6.36 -11.30 -1.31
C ALA A 106 -7.13 -10.06 -1.78
N ASN A 107 -7.25 -9.05 -0.94
CA ASN A 107 -7.90 -7.78 -1.29
C ASN A 107 -7.25 -6.66 -0.52
N LEU A 108 -7.01 -5.54 -1.19
CA LEU A 108 -6.45 -4.36 -0.55
C LEU A 108 -7.08 -3.12 -1.15
N LYS A 109 -7.58 -2.23 -0.31
CA LYS A 109 -8.14 -0.95 -0.72
C LYS A 109 -7.42 0.16 -0.01
N GLU A 110 -7.00 1.17 -0.76
CA GLU A 110 -6.34 2.35 -0.21
C GLU A 110 -7.27 3.55 -0.22
N PHE A 111 -7.20 4.35 0.82
CA PHE A 111 -7.93 5.61 0.93
C PHE A 111 -6.96 6.69 1.40
N GLN A 112 -7.10 7.89 0.87
CA GLN A 112 -6.23 8.99 1.24
C GLN A 112 -7.04 10.16 1.79
N SER A 113 -6.41 10.92 2.68
CA SER A 113 -6.94 12.24 3.06
C SER A 113 -6.51 13.24 1.99
N LYS A 114 -7.48 13.89 1.35
CA LYS A 114 -7.21 14.91 0.33
C LYS A 114 -6.99 16.29 0.92
N ALA A 115 -7.51 16.51 2.11
CA ALA A 115 -7.48 17.82 2.74
C ALA A 115 -6.24 17.97 3.60
N GLU A 116 -5.59 19.13 3.46
CA GLU A 116 -4.56 19.52 4.39
C GLU A 116 -5.24 19.95 5.70
N HIS A 117 -4.74 19.46 6.82
CA HIS A 117 -5.34 19.74 8.13
C HIS A 117 -4.86 21.09 8.68
N TYR A 118 -5.77 21.84 9.26
CA TYR A 118 -5.49 23.14 9.83
C TYR A 118 -6.34 23.37 11.07
N PHE A 119 -6.02 24.38 11.85
CA PHE A 119 -6.71 24.69 13.10
C PHE A 119 -7.65 25.89 12.91
N PRO A 120 -8.96 25.67 12.72
CA PRO A 120 -9.91 26.77 12.47
C PRO A 120 -10.22 27.61 13.72
N TYR A 121 -9.96 27.08 14.91
CA TYR A 121 -10.23 27.76 16.18
C TYR A 121 -8.93 28.05 16.90
N ARG A 122 -8.78 29.29 17.31
CA ARG A 122 -7.55 29.73 17.95
C ARG A 122 -7.79 30.36 19.29
#